data_8b2e5cbf2669827fc0b6dcff41b499f8
#
_entry.id   8b2e5cbf2669827fc0b6dcff41b499f8
#
_cell.length_a   1.000
_cell.length_b   1.000
_cell.length_c   1.000
_cell.angle_alpha   90.00
_cell.angle_beta   90.00
_cell.angle_gamma   90.00
#
_symmetry.space_group_name_H-M   'P 1'
#
loop_
_entity.id
_entity.type
_entity.pdbx_description
1 polymer ?
#
loop_
_entity_poly.entity_id
_entity_poly.type
_entity_poly.pdbx_seq_one_letter_code
_entity_poly.pdbx_strand_id
1 'polypeptide(L)'
;ALLRGDAVELRFLVPSRKQFYPVRVQRIANERRETGTLRLRMRLATWFGFAIPDSLLVYGLEERRLRVFSGTGNVRDANGRNPQVRIAFAPRPAPASADEIARIPHLPLDGRCPF
;
A
#
# COMPACT_ATOMS: atom_id res chain seq x y z
N ALA A 1 -1.39 16.47 11.24
CA ALA A 1 0.01 16.23 10.89
C ALA A 1 0.21 16.16 9.37
N LEU A 2 -0.12 15.08 8.67
CA LEU A 2 0.15 14.92 7.23
C LEU A 2 -0.51 15.97 6.33
N LEU A 3 -1.72 16.42 6.63
CA LEU A 3 -2.40 17.47 5.84
C LEU A 3 -1.70 18.82 5.96
N ARG A 4 -0.99 19.08 7.06
CA ARG A 4 -0.20 20.30 7.27
C ARG A 4 1.22 20.22 6.69
N GLY A 5 1.59 19.04 6.14
CA GLY A 5 2.91 18.81 5.57
C GLY A 5 3.94 18.26 6.54
N ASP A 6 3.55 17.98 7.79
CA ASP A 6 4.44 17.35 8.77
C ASP A 6 4.75 15.92 8.36
N ALA A 7 5.97 15.49 8.62
CA ALA A 7 6.32 14.08 8.48
C ALA A 7 5.85 13.29 9.71
N VAL A 8 5.39 12.09 9.50
CA VAL A 8 4.93 11.18 10.57
C VAL A 8 5.76 9.90 10.51
N GLU A 9 6.23 9.45 11.66
CA GLU A 9 6.89 8.16 11.78
C GLU A 9 5.89 7.11 12.27
N LEU A 10 5.86 5.97 11.58
CA LEU A 10 4.99 4.85 11.85
C LEU A 10 5.81 3.57 11.89
N ARG A 11 5.25 2.52 12.46
CA ARG A 11 5.81 1.16 12.40
C ARG A 11 5.02 0.34 11.39
N PHE A 12 5.72 -0.14 10.37
CA PHE A 12 5.13 -0.92 9.28
C PHE A 12 5.56 -2.38 9.37
N LEU A 13 4.57 -3.29 9.41
CA LEU A 13 4.84 -4.72 9.40
C LEU A 13 5.26 -5.17 8.00
N VAL A 14 6.41 -5.82 7.92
CA VAL A 14 6.84 -6.55 6.72
C VAL A 14 6.58 -8.05 6.95
N PRO A 15 5.51 -8.60 6.34
CA PRO A 15 5.06 -9.97 6.64
C PRO A 15 6.12 -11.03 6.36
N SER A 16 6.86 -10.90 5.26
CA SER A 16 7.94 -11.82 4.88
C SER A 16 9.09 -11.88 5.89
N ARG A 17 9.24 -10.83 6.69
CA ARG A 17 10.26 -10.73 7.74
C ARG A 17 9.69 -10.90 9.15
N LYS A 18 8.38 -10.97 9.29
CA LYS A 18 7.66 -11.05 10.58
C LYS A 18 8.12 -9.95 11.56
N GLN A 19 8.46 -8.79 11.04
CA GLN A 19 9.06 -7.71 11.82
C GLN A 19 8.49 -6.35 11.43
N PHE A 20 8.38 -5.46 12.43
CA PHE A 20 8.03 -4.07 12.22
C PHE A 20 9.27 -3.23 11.94
N TYR A 21 9.17 -2.40 10.90
CA TYR A 21 10.20 -1.42 10.55
C TYR A 21 9.66 0.00 10.72
N PRO A 22 10.49 0.93 11.19
CA PRO A 22 10.11 2.33 11.23
C PRO A 22 10.04 2.87 9.79
N VAL A 23 8.96 3.54 9.47
CA VAL A 23 8.77 4.23 8.19
C VAL A 23 8.43 5.69 8.45
N ARG A 24 8.95 6.56 7.61
CA ARG A 24 8.62 7.98 7.59
C ARG A 24 7.67 8.25 6.43
N VAL A 25 6.54 8.84 6.76
CA VAL A 25 5.51 9.23 5.79
C VAL A 25 5.45 10.74 5.74
N GLN A 26 5.50 11.30 4.55
CA GLN A 26 5.49 12.74 4.32
C GLN A 26 4.60 13.08 3.13
N ARG A 27 3.86 14.18 3.25
CA ARG A 27 3.12 14.74 2.12
C ARG A 27 4.08 15.26 1.06
N ILE A 28 3.75 15.00 -0.20
CA ILE A 28 4.43 15.57 -1.36
C ILE A 28 3.41 16.34 -2.22
N ALA A 29 3.92 17.22 -3.09
CA ALA A 29 3.05 17.99 -3.98
C ALA A 29 2.21 17.09 -4.89
N ASN A 30 0.96 17.50 -5.12
CA ASN A 30 0.10 16.86 -6.10
C ASN A 30 0.59 17.20 -7.52
N GLU A 31 0.28 16.34 -8.48
CA GLU A 31 0.47 16.69 -9.88
C GLU A 31 -0.50 17.79 -10.28
N ARG A 32 -0.11 18.61 -11.29
CA ARG A 32 -0.83 19.84 -11.64
C ARG A 32 -2.32 19.70 -11.90
N ARG A 33 -2.80 18.49 -12.20
CA ARG A 33 -4.23 18.21 -12.51
C ARG A 33 -4.93 17.39 -11.45
N GLU A 34 -4.22 17.01 -10.37
CA GLU A 34 -4.83 16.20 -9.30
C GLU A 34 -5.40 17.10 -8.21
N THR A 35 -6.70 17.31 -8.23
CA THR A 35 -7.44 17.94 -7.13
C THR A 35 -8.12 16.86 -6.28
N GLY A 36 -8.36 17.17 -5.00
CA GLY A 36 -9.06 16.25 -4.09
C GLY A 36 -8.26 15.01 -3.68
N THR A 37 -6.93 15.04 -3.85
CA THR A 37 -6.05 13.95 -3.45
C THR A 37 -4.99 14.38 -2.45
N LEU A 38 -4.52 13.43 -1.65
CA LEU A 38 -3.37 13.55 -0.77
C LEU A 38 -2.29 12.57 -1.25
N ARG A 39 -1.17 13.10 -1.70
CA ARG A 39 -0.01 12.29 -2.10
C ARG A 39 0.98 12.19 -0.95
N LEU A 40 1.34 10.98 -0.61
CA LEU A 40 2.27 10.68 0.47
C LEU A 40 3.43 9.86 -0.07
N ARG A 41 4.63 10.22 0.35
CA ARG A 41 5.82 9.42 0.17
C ARG A 41 6.12 8.68 1.46
N MET A 42 6.27 7.37 1.38
CA MET A 42 6.67 6.50 2.47
C MET A 42 8.08 6.00 2.22
N ARG A 43 8.95 6.21 3.19
CA ARG A 43 10.36 5.82 3.16
C ARG A 43 10.70 5.01 4.39
N LEU A 44 11.51 3.98 4.22
CA LEU A 44 12.05 3.23 5.35
C LEU A 44 13.00 4.13 6.17
N ALA A 45 12.75 4.27 7.47
CA ALA A 45 13.52 5.11 8.38
C ALA A 45 14.62 4.31 9.11
N THR A 46 15.45 3.62 8.33
CA THR A 46 16.60 2.85 8.83
C THR A 46 17.87 3.27 8.10
N TRP A 47 19.04 2.90 8.62
CA TRP A 47 20.33 3.25 8.02
C TRP A 47 20.50 2.67 6.58
N PHE A 48 19.82 1.57 6.26
CA PHE A 48 19.82 0.96 4.91
C PHE A 48 18.58 1.37 4.07
N GLY A 49 17.76 2.28 4.57
CA GLY A 49 16.55 2.74 3.87
C GLY A 49 16.81 3.37 2.50
N PHE A 50 18.02 3.92 2.29
CA PHE A 50 18.44 4.47 1.00
C PHE A 50 18.51 3.42 -0.13
N ALA A 51 18.70 2.14 0.21
CA ALA A 51 18.77 1.04 -0.75
C ALA A 51 17.38 0.51 -1.19
N ILE A 52 16.32 0.96 -0.53
CA ILE A 52 14.95 0.54 -0.82
C ILE A 52 14.20 1.72 -1.45
N PRO A 53 13.62 1.54 -2.65
CA PRO A 53 12.86 2.60 -3.29
C PRO A 53 11.71 3.10 -2.43
N ASP A 54 11.47 4.41 -2.46
CA ASP A 54 10.33 5.01 -1.77
C ASP A 54 9.00 4.46 -2.33
N SER A 55 8.01 4.35 -1.47
CA SER A 55 6.65 4.04 -1.88
C SER A 55 5.81 5.31 -1.97
N LEU A 56 4.99 5.39 -3.01
CA LEU A 56 4.02 6.45 -3.22
C LEU A 56 2.62 5.95 -2.89
N LEU A 57 1.91 6.73 -2.08
CA LEU A 57 0.52 6.49 -1.70
C LEU A 57 -0.31 7.69 -2.15
N VAL A 58 -1.42 7.45 -2.86
CA VAL A 58 -2.37 8.49 -3.24
C VAL A 58 -3.71 8.18 -2.60
N TYR A 59 -4.18 9.06 -1.73
CA TYR A 59 -5.47 8.96 -1.07
C TYR A 59 -6.46 9.97 -1.67
N GLY A 60 -7.72 9.58 -1.82
CA GLY A 60 -8.80 10.52 -2.02
C GLY A 60 -9.13 11.22 -0.71
N LEU A 61 -9.23 12.56 -0.74
CA LEU A 61 -9.51 13.36 0.46
C LEU A 61 -10.97 13.21 0.93
N GLU A 62 -11.89 13.09 0.00
CA GLU A 62 -13.31 12.97 0.28
C GLU A 62 -13.64 11.61 0.90
N GLU A 63 -13.32 10.54 0.18
CA GLU A 63 -13.62 9.18 0.60
C GLU A 63 -12.62 8.61 1.61
N ARG A 64 -11.48 9.28 1.85
CA ARG A 64 -10.39 8.89 2.75
C ARG A 64 -9.85 7.48 2.47
N ARG A 65 -9.84 7.08 1.20
CA ARG A 65 -9.39 5.77 0.74
C ARG A 65 -8.13 5.86 -0.08
N LEU A 66 -7.32 4.80 -0.02
CA LEU A 66 -6.18 4.63 -0.89
C LEU A 66 -6.67 4.41 -2.32
N ARG A 67 -6.23 5.27 -3.25
CA ARG A 67 -6.51 5.18 -4.69
C ARG A 67 -5.38 4.52 -5.46
N VAL A 68 -4.15 4.81 -5.06
CA VAL A 68 -2.97 4.27 -5.73
C VAL A 68 -1.90 3.94 -4.70
N PHE A 69 -1.33 2.76 -4.84
CA PHE A 69 -0.07 2.37 -4.23
C PHE A 69 0.95 2.17 -5.34
N SER A 70 2.14 2.75 -5.21
CA SER A 70 3.30 2.46 -6.06
C SER A 70 4.51 2.23 -5.18
N GLY A 71 5.15 1.09 -5.33
CA GLY A 71 6.28 0.73 -4.49
C GLY A 71 6.66 -0.73 -4.62
N THR A 72 7.48 -1.20 -3.70
CA THR A 72 7.88 -2.61 -3.66
C THR A 72 6.71 -3.48 -3.22
N GLY A 73 6.34 -4.43 -4.05
CA GLY A 73 5.30 -5.42 -3.74
C GLY A 73 5.74 -6.40 -2.65
N ASN A 74 4.80 -6.91 -1.89
CA ASN A 74 5.04 -7.93 -0.85
C ASN A 74 4.86 -9.36 -1.37
N VAL A 75 4.41 -9.52 -2.61
CA VAL A 75 4.32 -10.80 -3.32
C VAL A 75 5.57 -10.97 -4.16
N ARG A 76 6.25 -12.09 -3.98
CA ARG A 76 7.46 -12.39 -4.74
C ARG A 76 7.13 -12.92 -6.13
N ASP A 77 7.96 -12.57 -7.10
CA ASP A 77 7.92 -13.14 -8.44
C ASP A 77 8.47 -14.59 -8.47
N ALA A 78 8.45 -15.22 -9.65
CA ALA A 78 8.98 -16.57 -9.84
C ALA A 78 10.47 -16.71 -9.49
N ASN A 79 11.22 -15.62 -9.45
CA ASN A 79 12.64 -15.57 -9.09
C ASN A 79 12.86 -15.23 -7.60
N GLY A 80 11.80 -15.18 -6.81
CA GLY A 80 11.86 -14.84 -5.40
C GLY A 80 12.12 -13.36 -5.10
N ARG A 81 11.99 -12.48 -6.08
CA ARG A 81 12.21 -11.03 -5.94
C ARG A 81 10.90 -10.31 -5.69
N ASN A 82 10.95 -9.24 -4.91
CA ASN A 82 9.81 -8.36 -4.72
C ASN A 82 9.77 -7.32 -5.85
N PRO A 83 8.80 -7.41 -6.78
CA PRO A 83 8.73 -6.49 -7.91
C PRO A 83 8.28 -5.09 -7.47
N GLN A 84 8.62 -4.08 -8.27
CA GLN A 84 7.98 -2.78 -8.18
C GLN A 84 6.59 -2.89 -8.80
N VAL A 85 5.58 -2.48 -8.05
CA VAL A 85 4.18 -2.60 -8.46
C VAL A 85 3.49 -1.25 -8.38
N ARG A 86 2.48 -1.08 -9.22
CA ARG A 86 1.51 0.00 -9.12
C ARG A 86 0.11 -0.60 -9.06
N ILE A 87 -0.57 -0.39 -7.96
CA ILE A 87 -1.92 -0.89 -7.70
C ILE A 87 -2.87 0.29 -7.68
N ALA A 88 -3.86 0.28 -8.58
CA ALA A 88 -4.93 1.26 -8.59
C ALA A 88 -6.19 0.62 -8.00
N PHE A 89 -6.77 1.27 -7.01
CA PHE A 89 -8.01 0.83 -6.36
C PHE A 89 -9.19 1.61 -6.91
N ALA A 90 -10.29 0.92 -7.15
CA ALA A 90 -11.52 1.57 -7.56
C ALA A 90 -11.97 2.58 -6.47
N PRO A 91 -12.41 3.79 -6.85
CA PRO A 91 -12.86 4.80 -5.89
C PRO A 91 -14.09 4.33 -5.09
N ARG A 92 -14.91 3.49 -5.68
CA ARG A 92 -16.05 2.83 -5.01
C ARG A 92 -15.96 1.33 -5.28
N PRO A 93 -15.71 0.51 -4.27
CA PRO A 93 -15.81 -0.93 -4.44
C PRO A 93 -17.25 -1.30 -4.78
N ALA A 94 -17.43 -2.20 -5.73
CA ALA A 94 -18.74 -2.79 -5.98
C ALA A 94 -19.15 -3.61 -4.74
N PRO A 95 -20.40 -3.50 -4.27
CA PRO A 95 -20.89 -4.38 -3.22
C PRO A 95 -20.86 -5.83 -3.72
N ALA A 96 -20.41 -6.75 -2.88
CA ALA A 96 -20.49 -8.16 -3.19
C ALA A 96 -21.96 -8.59 -3.25
N SER A 97 -22.33 -9.43 -4.22
CA SER A 97 -23.67 -10.00 -4.29
C SER A 97 -23.91 -10.99 -3.14
N ALA A 98 -25.17 -11.22 -2.78
CA ALA A 98 -25.52 -12.20 -1.75
C ALA A 98 -24.98 -13.60 -2.11
N ASP A 99 -25.00 -13.98 -3.39
CA ASP A 99 -24.50 -15.26 -3.87
C ASP A 99 -22.98 -15.37 -3.73
N GLU A 100 -22.24 -14.29 -4.01
CA GLU A 100 -20.80 -14.25 -3.78
C GLU A 100 -20.46 -14.42 -2.31
N ILE A 101 -21.16 -13.70 -1.42
CA ILE A 101 -20.96 -13.80 0.03
C ILE A 101 -21.25 -15.21 0.52
N ALA A 102 -22.34 -15.83 0.07
CA ALA A 102 -22.71 -17.19 0.47
C ALA A 102 -21.69 -18.24 -0.01
N ARG A 103 -21.04 -18.00 -1.15
CA ARG A 103 -20.09 -18.94 -1.75
C ARG A 103 -18.70 -18.90 -1.12
N ILE A 104 -18.26 -17.75 -0.59
CA ILE A 104 -16.91 -17.57 -0.03
C ILE A 104 -16.55 -18.62 1.03
N PRO A 105 -17.40 -18.94 2.03
CA PRO A 105 -17.08 -19.94 3.05
C PRO A 105 -16.83 -21.34 2.52
N HIS A 106 -17.31 -21.63 1.31
CA HIS A 106 -17.22 -22.95 0.68
C HIS A 106 -16.08 -23.04 -0.37
N LEU A 107 -15.36 -21.91 -0.59
CA LEU A 107 -14.19 -21.95 -1.47
C LEU A 107 -13.05 -22.68 -0.76
N PRO A 108 -12.38 -23.62 -1.44
CA PRO A 108 -11.20 -24.25 -0.87
C PRO A 108 -10.14 -23.18 -0.63
N LEU A 109 -9.59 -23.16 0.58
CA LEU A 109 -8.36 -22.43 0.83
C LEU A 109 -7.25 -23.23 0.16
N ASP A 110 -6.68 -22.70 -0.91
CA ASP A 110 -5.50 -23.27 -1.55
C ASP A 110 -4.33 -23.22 -0.56
N GLY A 111 -4.24 -24.28 0.26
CA GLY A 111 -3.32 -24.36 1.40
C GLY A 111 -1.86 -24.56 1.04
N ARG A 112 -1.44 -24.23 -0.16
CA ARG A 112 -0.04 -24.24 -0.59
C ARG A 112 0.45 -22.83 -0.88
N CYS A 113 0.56 -22.02 0.17
CA CYS A 113 1.46 -20.87 0.08
C CYS A 113 2.88 -21.41 0.28
N PRO A 114 3.75 -21.40 -0.72
CA PRO A 114 5.16 -21.64 -0.53
C PRO A 114 5.74 -20.42 0.19
N PHE A 115 5.91 -20.54 1.49
CA PHE A 115 6.66 -19.59 2.30
C PHE A 115 8.09 -20.11 2.52
#